data_356409f2d824686c119f9d1fdd920783
#
_entry.id   356409f2d824686c119f9d1fdd920783
#
_cell.length_a   1.000
_cell.length_b   1.000
_cell.length_c   1.000
_cell.angle_alpha   90.00
_cell.angle_beta   90.00
_cell.angle_gamma   90.00
#
_symmetry.space_group_name_H-M   'P 1'
#
loop_
_entity.id
_entity.type
_entity.pdbx_description
1 polymer ?
#
loop_
_entity_poly.entity_id
_entity_poly.type
_entity_poly.pdbx_seq_one_letter_code
_entity_poly.pdbx_strand_id
1 'polypeptide(L)'
;MLDYIYPEEEQRFFTNREYTLALLGLSRDLLGQGVRKHLALSGFRRVGKTVVLKEFLRRHLETNRGGDCRLTYMDLPRLALTPEGFAVQYVGYLLYWLAGDLHQRVESFFDAPAQLATSGQMGAAFSEHVVRLHQELQKEKPDQHLLLELAFNTPEVYAQTAGKRVIVILDEFPEILALDNYPQIHDVLALFRAVLQAQSRVVYVVAGSMNGLMERIFLDAASPLFVHFQLETIGPFGREDCDALVRKRLSMLADPVPGDVLAAIYQVTRGHPFYVYATAMRVIENISLLNKPLASATVQEAFTLETLGSTGRIYNLCRYVLEQSLQGVRGETMPQAVLQVLAQQPAGMTLTEIAARLKRPSGAIRQVLTWLADVDLVEQREDKTYGYRDPVLQLWVAYYYSGLQLTGIPSQKVLSNLVAELMEKYERVANELGLAKESQVRELLEAFNGQEVDGRLFGVDSPVKLPVFERVTSYLSPDGQVQVDSVAETSDAENHERWAVEIKWRGRLSGKKELEKLAANARSRSAKPWFISKMGFTQEALEFARHNDMLLSSQADLEVLAKLVGT
;
A
#
# COMPACT_ATOMS: atom_id res chain seq x y z
N MET A 1 5.34 3.47 -26.87
CA MET A 1 4.06 3.43 -26.22
C MET A 1 4.13 3.09 -24.73
N LEU A 2 4.81 2.00 -24.36
CA LEU A 2 5.16 1.80 -22.94
C LEU A 2 5.79 3.06 -22.37
N ASP A 3 6.61 3.76 -23.14
CA ASP A 3 7.25 5.01 -22.77
C ASP A 3 6.27 6.15 -22.41
N TYR A 4 5.05 6.12 -22.94
CA TYR A 4 3.99 7.08 -22.57
C TYR A 4 3.32 6.72 -21.22
N ILE A 5 3.13 5.43 -20.95
CA ILE A 5 2.47 4.93 -19.72
C ILE A 5 3.49 4.74 -18.62
N TYR A 6 4.71 4.30 -18.96
CA TYR A 6 5.80 4.00 -18.05
C TYR A 6 7.11 4.50 -18.64
N PRO A 7 7.43 5.82 -18.49
CA PRO A 7 8.61 6.44 -19.04
C PRO A 7 9.91 5.78 -18.57
N GLU A 8 10.96 5.77 -19.41
CA GLU A 8 12.28 5.24 -19.04
C GLU A 8 12.83 5.84 -17.76
N GLU A 9 12.53 7.12 -17.49
CA GLU A 9 12.90 7.79 -16.25
C GLU A 9 12.29 7.10 -15.03
N GLU A 10 11.02 6.69 -15.09
CA GLU A 10 10.39 5.93 -14.00
C GLU A 10 10.97 4.52 -13.89
N GLN A 11 11.19 3.84 -15.04
CA GLN A 11 11.76 2.49 -15.11
C GLN A 11 13.15 2.42 -14.45
N ARG A 12 14.00 3.42 -14.69
CA ARG A 12 15.36 3.52 -14.13
C ARG A 12 15.36 3.45 -12.61
N PHE A 13 14.35 4.01 -11.97
CA PHE A 13 14.23 4.08 -10.51
C PHE A 13 13.38 2.96 -9.91
N PHE A 14 12.86 2.05 -10.72
CA PHE A 14 12.18 0.87 -10.22
C PHE A 14 13.11 0.10 -9.26
N THR A 15 12.60 -0.21 -8.07
CA THR A 15 13.39 -0.86 -7.03
C THR A 15 12.55 -1.92 -6.35
N ASN A 16 13.12 -3.13 -6.25
CA ASN A 16 12.51 -4.30 -5.63
C ASN A 16 11.05 -4.60 -6.06
N ARG A 17 10.21 -5.12 -5.17
CA ARG A 17 8.85 -5.64 -5.40
C ARG A 17 8.85 -6.98 -6.14
N GLU A 18 9.95 -7.73 -6.11
CA GLU A 18 10.06 -8.99 -6.83
C GLU A 18 9.04 -10.03 -6.35
N TYR A 19 8.68 -10.02 -5.05
CA TYR A 19 7.62 -10.89 -4.54
C TYR A 19 6.25 -10.57 -5.19
N THR A 20 5.86 -9.31 -5.22
CA THR A 20 4.59 -8.90 -5.85
C THR A 20 4.61 -9.20 -7.35
N LEU A 21 5.73 -8.96 -8.03
CA LEU A 21 5.92 -9.30 -9.45
C LEU A 21 5.85 -10.81 -9.68
N ALA A 22 6.45 -11.62 -8.80
CA ALA A 22 6.35 -13.09 -8.87
C ALA A 22 4.92 -13.56 -8.65
N LEU A 23 4.17 -12.96 -7.71
CA LEU A 23 2.76 -13.27 -7.47
C LEU A 23 1.89 -12.95 -8.69
N LEU A 24 2.12 -11.80 -9.34
CA LEU A 24 1.46 -11.44 -10.59
C LEU A 24 1.82 -12.42 -11.73
N GLY A 25 3.10 -12.82 -11.81
CA GLY A 25 3.59 -13.84 -12.73
C GLY A 25 2.92 -15.19 -12.51
N LEU A 26 2.81 -15.63 -11.25
CA LEU A 26 2.11 -16.86 -10.87
C LEU A 26 0.63 -16.83 -11.29
N SER A 27 -0.06 -15.71 -11.10
CA SER A 27 -1.45 -15.55 -11.54
C SER A 27 -1.60 -15.74 -13.05
N ARG A 28 -0.67 -15.17 -13.84
CA ARG A 28 -0.58 -15.36 -15.31
C ARG A 28 -0.35 -16.83 -15.67
N ASP A 29 0.60 -17.48 -15.01
CA ASP A 29 1.01 -18.84 -15.35
C ASP A 29 -0.08 -19.86 -14.97
N LEU A 30 -0.78 -19.66 -13.84
CA LEU A 30 -1.96 -20.43 -13.46
C LEU A 30 -3.11 -20.27 -14.45
N LEU A 31 -3.36 -19.05 -14.95
CA LEU A 31 -4.33 -18.82 -16.02
C LEU A 31 -3.95 -19.61 -17.28
N GLY A 32 -2.65 -19.72 -17.58
CA GLY A 32 -2.12 -20.60 -18.62
C GLY A 32 -2.55 -22.07 -18.47
N GLN A 33 -2.73 -22.53 -17.24
CA GLN A 33 -3.16 -23.88 -16.88
C GLN A 33 -4.70 -24.00 -16.69
N GLY A 34 -5.45 -22.94 -16.93
CA GLY A 34 -6.90 -22.90 -16.74
C GLY A 34 -7.36 -22.61 -15.31
N VAL A 35 -6.45 -22.22 -14.41
CA VAL A 35 -6.74 -21.84 -13.03
C VAL A 35 -6.77 -20.32 -12.92
N ARG A 36 -7.89 -19.76 -12.47
CA ARG A 36 -8.06 -18.32 -12.29
C ARG A 36 -7.67 -17.90 -10.87
N LYS A 37 -6.72 -16.99 -10.76
CA LYS A 37 -6.31 -16.40 -9.50
C LYS A 37 -6.37 -14.87 -9.64
N HIS A 38 -7.46 -14.28 -9.15
CA HIS A 38 -7.61 -12.83 -9.15
C HIS A 38 -6.82 -12.22 -8.00
N LEU A 39 -6.21 -11.04 -8.24
CA LEU A 39 -5.37 -10.34 -7.26
C LEU A 39 -5.88 -8.92 -7.05
N ALA A 40 -5.87 -8.48 -5.81
CA ALA A 40 -6.12 -7.10 -5.42
C ALA A 40 -4.88 -6.55 -4.70
N LEU A 41 -4.33 -5.43 -5.18
CA LEU A 41 -3.20 -4.76 -4.57
C LEU A 41 -3.69 -3.53 -3.79
N SER A 42 -3.49 -3.51 -2.48
CA SER A 42 -3.76 -2.35 -1.64
C SER A 42 -2.46 -1.69 -1.18
N GLY A 43 -2.53 -0.49 -0.64
CA GLY A 43 -1.38 0.22 -0.09
C GLY A 43 -1.59 1.72 -0.12
N PHE A 44 -0.81 2.46 0.65
CA PHE A 44 -0.88 3.92 0.70
C PHE A 44 -0.79 4.57 -0.68
N ARG A 45 -1.32 5.78 -0.79
CA ARG A 45 -1.12 6.60 -2.00
C ARG A 45 0.37 6.78 -2.26
N ARG A 46 0.79 6.61 -3.54
CA ARG A 46 2.18 6.76 -4.02
C ARG A 46 3.20 5.80 -3.37
N VAL A 47 2.75 4.67 -2.81
CA VAL A 47 3.64 3.59 -2.32
C VAL A 47 4.22 2.73 -3.44
N GLY A 48 3.74 2.91 -4.68
CA GLY A 48 4.29 2.25 -5.88
C GLY A 48 3.41 1.16 -6.50
N LYS A 49 2.13 1.02 -6.14
CA LYS A 49 1.20 0.04 -6.74
C LYS A 49 1.17 0.12 -8.27
N THR A 50 0.84 1.31 -8.79
CA THR A 50 0.81 1.60 -10.24
C THR A 50 2.13 1.28 -10.93
N VAL A 51 3.26 1.59 -10.27
CA VAL A 51 4.60 1.33 -10.82
C VAL A 51 4.86 -0.17 -10.94
N VAL A 52 4.45 -0.96 -9.94
CA VAL A 52 4.56 -2.45 -9.99
C VAL A 52 3.70 -3.02 -11.11
N LEU A 53 2.46 -2.55 -11.27
CA LEU A 53 1.58 -3.00 -12.35
C LEU A 53 2.16 -2.68 -13.73
N LYS A 54 2.70 -1.49 -13.91
CA LYS A 54 3.36 -1.06 -15.15
C LYS A 54 4.64 -1.85 -15.43
N GLU A 55 5.43 -2.13 -14.39
CA GLU A 55 6.63 -2.98 -14.52
C GLU A 55 6.27 -4.42 -14.89
N PHE A 56 5.22 -4.99 -14.31
CA PHE A 56 4.70 -6.30 -14.70
C PHE A 56 4.27 -6.32 -16.17
N LEU A 57 3.53 -5.30 -16.60
CA LEU A 57 3.11 -5.13 -17.99
C LEU A 57 4.32 -5.03 -18.94
N ARG A 58 5.32 -4.22 -18.58
CA ARG A 58 6.55 -4.05 -19.36
C ARG A 58 7.29 -5.38 -19.54
N ARG A 59 7.57 -6.08 -18.43
CA ARG A 59 8.25 -7.40 -18.47
C ARG A 59 7.47 -8.40 -19.32
N HIS A 60 6.15 -8.40 -19.22
CA HIS A 60 5.31 -9.28 -20.05
C HIS A 60 5.41 -8.95 -21.54
N LEU A 61 5.31 -7.67 -21.92
CA LEU A 61 5.36 -7.25 -23.32
C LEU A 61 6.73 -7.51 -23.96
N GLU A 62 7.80 -7.45 -23.20
CA GLU A 62 9.15 -7.78 -23.69
C GLU A 62 9.34 -9.29 -23.94
N THR A 63 8.77 -10.12 -23.06
CA THR A 63 9.00 -11.58 -23.11
C THR A 63 7.93 -12.35 -23.90
N ASN A 64 6.71 -11.81 -24.06
CA ASN A 64 5.54 -12.55 -24.55
C ASN A 64 4.74 -11.84 -25.66
N ARG A 65 5.37 -11.04 -26.52
CA ARG A 65 4.70 -10.29 -27.61
C ARG A 65 3.89 -11.10 -28.61
N GLY A 66 3.75 -12.34 -28.53
CA GLY A 66 2.93 -13.22 -29.41
C GLY A 66 2.24 -14.33 -28.65
N GLY A 67 2.41 -14.37 -27.33
CA GLY A 67 1.98 -15.45 -26.46
C GLY A 67 0.47 -15.65 -26.38
N ASP A 68 0.06 -16.70 -25.66
CA ASP A 68 -1.36 -17.05 -25.48
C ASP A 68 -2.08 -16.16 -24.46
N CYS A 69 -1.36 -15.40 -23.65
CA CYS A 69 -1.91 -14.47 -22.68
C CYS A 69 -1.72 -13.02 -23.13
N ARG A 70 -2.77 -12.23 -23.06
CA ARG A 70 -2.78 -10.80 -23.32
C ARG A 70 -2.99 -10.04 -22.02
N LEU A 71 -2.24 -8.95 -21.80
CA LEU A 71 -2.43 -8.05 -20.68
C LEU A 71 -3.04 -6.74 -21.17
N THR A 72 -3.99 -6.23 -20.40
CA THR A 72 -4.59 -4.89 -20.61
C THR A 72 -4.41 -4.08 -19.34
N TYR A 73 -4.29 -2.77 -19.46
CA TYR A 73 -4.14 -1.84 -18.33
C TYR A 73 -5.08 -0.64 -18.50
N MET A 74 -5.80 -0.34 -17.44
CA MET A 74 -6.70 0.81 -17.35
C MET A 74 -6.52 1.52 -16.01
N ASP A 75 -6.47 2.84 -16.06
CA ASP A 75 -6.48 3.74 -14.92
C ASP A 75 -7.91 4.28 -14.78
N LEU A 76 -8.71 3.75 -13.85
CA LEU A 76 -10.15 4.04 -13.76
C LEU A 76 -10.48 5.52 -13.58
N PRO A 77 -9.75 6.34 -12.82
CA PRO A 77 -9.96 7.78 -12.75
C PRO A 77 -9.93 8.51 -14.10
N ARG A 78 -9.32 7.92 -15.12
CA ARG A 78 -9.29 8.50 -16.47
C ARG A 78 -10.50 8.16 -17.30
N LEU A 79 -11.33 7.22 -16.86
CA LEU A 79 -12.55 6.86 -17.55
C LEU A 79 -13.69 7.79 -17.13
N ALA A 80 -14.61 8.04 -18.04
CA ALA A 80 -15.87 8.67 -17.67
C ALA A 80 -16.66 7.72 -16.76
N LEU A 81 -17.03 8.19 -15.58
CA LEU A 81 -17.74 7.39 -14.57
C LEU A 81 -19.28 7.53 -14.72
N THR A 82 -19.77 7.74 -15.95
CA THR A 82 -21.16 7.50 -16.33
C THR A 82 -21.26 6.11 -16.93
N PRO A 83 -22.34 5.33 -16.75
CA PRO A 83 -22.43 3.98 -17.27
C PRO A 83 -22.15 3.87 -18.78
N GLU A 84 -22.69 4.81 -19.58
CA GLU A 84 -22.48 4.89 -21.02
C GLU A 84 -21.02 5.22 -21.36
N GLY A 85 -20.49 6.26 -20.75
CA GLY A 85 -19.10 6.69 -20.97
C GLY A 85 -18.10 5.62 -20.52
N PHE A 86 -18.35 5.01 -19.36
CA PHE A 86 -17.54 3.91 -18.85
C PHE A 86 -17.53 2.73 -19.82
N ALA A 87 -18.70 2.26 -20.29
CA ALA A 87 -18.79 1.13 -21.19
C ALA A 87 -18.00 1.36 -22.49
N VAL A 88 -18.14 2.54 -23.11
CA VAL A 88 -17.40 2.90 -24.33
C VAL A 88 -15.89 2.92 -24.08
N GLN A 89 -15.45 3.61 -23.03
CA GLN A 89 -14.02 3.79 -22.78
C GLN A 89 -13.38 2.50 -22.29
N TYR A 90 -14.05 1.71 -21.46
CA TYR A 90 -13.58 0.40 -21.03
C TYR A 90 -13.31 -0.52 -22.22
N VAL A 91 -14.28 -0.63 -23.15
CA VAL A 91 -14.12 -1.40 -24.38
C VAL A 91 -13.03 -0.81 -25.28
N GLY A 92 -12.96 0.52 -25.38
CA GLY A 92 -11.91 1.22 -26.14
C GLY A 92 -10.50 0.91 -25.62
N TYR A 93 -10.29 0.93 -24.30
CA TYR A 93 -9.01 0.53 -23.69
C TYR A 93 -8.70 -0.95 -23.96
N LEU A 94 -9.68 -1.83 -23.87
CA LEU A 94 -9.47 -3.24 -24.21
C LEU A 94 -9.03 -3.40 -25.67
N LEU A 95 -9.73 -2.79 -26.61
CA LEU A 95 -9.37 -2.81 -28.02
C LEU A 95 -7.97 -2.29 -28.28
N TYR A 96 -7.61 -1.21 -27.66
CA TYR A 96 -6.27 -0.62 -27.74
C TYR A 96 -5.17 -1.63 -27.35
N TRP A 97 -5.33 -2.34 -26.22
CA TRP A 97 -4.36 -3.31 -25.77
C TRP A 97 -4.39 -4.63 -26.58
N LEU A 98 -5.56 -5.04 -27.03
CA LEU A 98 -5.77 -6.33 -27.68
C LEU A 98 -5.54 -6.30 -29.20
N ALA A 99 -5.78 -5.15 -29.84
CA ALA A 99 -5.57 -4.99 -31.29
C ALA A 99 -4.08 -4.98 -31.69
N GLY A 100 -3.19 -4.75 -30.75
CA GLY A 100 -1.73 -4.84 -30.97
C GLY A 100 -1.10 -3.64 -31.67
N ASP A 101 -1.89 -2.68 -32.16
CA ASP A 101 -1.35 -1.43 -32.73
C ASP A 101 -1.22 -0.35 -31.65
N LEU A 102 -0.22 -0.54 -30.85
CA LEU A 102 0.09 0.31 -29.71
C LEU A 102 0.74 1.66 -30.09
N HIS A 103 0.82 2.02 -31.35
CA HIS A 103 1.35 3.31 -31.86
C HIS A 103 0.25 4.38 -31.99
N GLN A 104 -1.02 3.98 -31.94
CA GLN A 104 -2.16 4.91 -31.97
C GLN A 104 -2.43 5.46 -30.57
N ARG A 105 -3.15 6.56 -30.48
CA ARG A 105 -3.64 7.09 -29.20
C ARG A 105 -4.84 6.27 -28.75
N VAL A 106 -4.94 6.03 -27.43
CA VAL A 106 -6.06 5.27 -26.88
C VAL A 106 -7.40 5.94 -27.15
N GLU A 107 -7.46 7.26 -27.19
CA GLU A 107 -8.67 8.03 -27.46
C GLU A 107 -9.27 7.73 -28.84
N SER A 108 -8.45 7.36 -29.82
CA SER A 108 -8.96 6.98 -31.16
C SER A 108 -9.82 5.69 -31.13
N PHE A 109 -9.73 4.91 -30.07
CA PHE A 109 -10.54 3.71 -29.85
C PHE A 109 -11.84 4.01 -29.11
N PHE A 110 -12.02 5.20 -28.54
CA PHE A 110 -13.27 5.58 -27.88
C PHE A 110 -14.34 6.01 -28.88
N ASP A 111 -13.94 6.65 -29.98
CA ASP A 111 -14.87 7.22 -30.95
C ASP A 111 -15.44 6.18 -31.93
N ALA A 112 -14.77 5.03 -32.10
CA ALA A 112 -15.14 4.06 -33.11
C ALA A 112 -15.02 2.57 -32.69
N PRO A 113 -15.47 2.14 -31.48
CA PRO A 113 -15.37 0.72 -31.10
C PRO A 113 -16.05 -0.21 -32.13
N ALA A 114 -17.21 0.18 -32.66
CA ALA A 114 -17.95 -0.60 -33.65
C ALA A 114 -17.23 -0.70 -35.00
N GLN A 115 -16.57 0.36 -35.48
CA GLN A 115 -15.81 0.34 -36.73
C GLN A 115 -14.60 -0.56 -36.67
N LEU A 116 -13.88 -0.57 -35.52
CA LEU A 116 -12.74 -1.45 -35.27
C LEU A 116 -13.15 -2.91 -35.16
N ALA A 117 -14.28 -3.18 -34.51
CA ALA A 117 -14.84 -4.53 -34.41
C ALA A 117 -15.27 -5.09 -35.78
N THR A 118 -15.81 -4.25 -36.69
CA THR A 118 -16.25 -4.64 -38.03
C THR A 118 -15.11 -4.82 -39.03
N SER A 119 -13.89 -4.41 -38.71
CA SER A 119 -12.70 -4.58 -39.59
C SER A 119 -12.33 -6.05 -39.86
N GLY A 120 -13.01 -7.02 -39.26
CA GLY A 120 -12.82 -8.45 -39.46
C GLY A 120 -11.58 -9.04 -38.78
N GLN A 121 -10.72 -8.21 -38.20
CA GLN A 121 -9.46 -8.66 -37.58
C GLN A 121 -9.64 -9.38 -36.25
N MET A 122 -10.76 -9.17 -35.56
CA MET A 122 -11.01 -9.66 -34.19
C MET A 122 -11.96 -10.87 -34.14
N GLY A 123 -12.48 -11.31 -35.28
CA GLY A 123 -13.42 -12.44 -35.40
C GLY A 123 -14.90 -12.05 -35.26
N ALA A 124 -15.80 -12.86 -35.85
CA ALA A 124 -17.21 -12.51 -36.00
C ALA A 124 -17.95 -12.34 -34.66
N ALA A 125 -17.78 -13.28 -33.73
CA ALA A 125 -18.46 -13.20 -32.41
C ALA A 125 -18.06 -11.99 -31.59
N PHE A 126 -16.80 -11.57 -31.64
CA PHE A 126 -16.34 -10.35 -30.99
C PHE A 126 -16.95 -9.12 -31.65
N SER A 127 -16.98 -9.07 -32.98
CA SER A 127 -17.59 -7.98 -33.74
C SER A 127 -19.07 -7.83 -33.42
N GLU A 128 -19.81 -8.93 -33.38
CA GLU A 128 -21.23 -8.94 -33.00
C GLU A 128 -21.47 -8.42 -31.58
N HIS A 129 -20.63 -8.83 -30.64
CA HIS A 129 -20.69 -8.35 -29.25
C HIS A 129 -20.52 -6.82 -29.14
N VAL A 130 -19.51 -6.26 -29.82
CA VAL A 130 -19.27 -4.81 -29.81
C VAL A 130 -20.36 -4.05 -30.55
N VAL A 131 -20.88 -4.60 -31.66
CA VAL A 131 -22.04 -4.03 -32.36
C VAL A 131 -23.26 -3.99 -31.45
N ARG A 132 -23.53 -5.04 -30.69
CA ARG A 132 -24.63 -5.10 -29.71
C ARG A 132 -24.49 -3.99 -28.65
N LEU A 133 -23.30 -3.79 -28.10
CA LEU A 133 -23.03 -2.70 -27.16
C LEU A 133 -23.29 -1.34 -27.80
N HIS A 134 -22.82 -1.13 -29.05
CA HIS A 134 -23.05 0.11 -29.77
C HIS A 134 -24.54 0.35 -30.07
N GLN A 135 -25.30 -0.67 -30.46
CA GLN A 135 -26.75 -0.58 -30.66
C GLN A 135 -27.48 -0.18 -29.38
N GLU A 136 -27.05 -0.72 -28.23
CA GLU A 136 -27.62 -0.34 -26.94
C GLU A 136 -27.36 1.13 -26.61
N LEU A 137 -26.15 1.62 -26.87
CA LEU A 137 -25.76 3.03 -26.69
C LEU A 137 -26.55 3.99 -27.56
N GLN A 138 -27.03 3.57 -28.74
CA GLN A 138 -27.78 4.42 -29.69
C GLN A 138 -29.28 4.55 -29.33
N LYS A 139 -29.75 3.81 -28.32
CA LYS A 139 -31.15 3.95 -27.89
C LYS A 139 -31.38 5.30 -27.20
N GLU A 140 -32.57 5.85 -27.34
CA GLU A 140 -32.96 7.07 -26.64
C GLU A 140 -32.83 6.97 -25.11
N LYS A 141 -33.05 5.76 -24.56
CA LYS A 141 -32.86 5.42 -23.16
C LYS A 141 -32.09 4.09 -23.09
N PRO A 142 -30.75 4.13 -23.06
CA PRO A 142 -29.94 2.94 -22.94
C PRO A 142 -30.21 2.20 -21.62
N ASP A 143 -30.19 0.89 -21.66
CA ASP A 143 -30.15 0.07 -20.45
C ASP A 143 -28.73 0.10 -19.88
N GLN A 144 -28.53 0.86 -18.82
CA GLN A 144 -27.22 1.11 -18.20
C GLN A 144 -26.64 -0.17 -17.59
N HIS A 145 -27.50 -1.04 -17.03
CA HIS A 145 -27.07 -2.33 -16.48
C HIS A 145 -26.55 -3.25 -17.59
N LEU A 146 -27.28 -3.37 -18.70
CA LEU A 146 -26.86 -4.16 -19.87
C LEU A 146 -25.57 -3.61 -20.49
N LEU A 147 -25.40 -2.30 -20.55
CA LEU A 147 -24.17 -1.68 -21.07
C LEU A 147 -22.94 -2.08 -20.25
N LEU A 148 -23.03 -2.02 -18.92
CA LEU A 148 -21.93 -2.44 -18.04
C LEU A 148 -21.69 -3.94 -18.10
N GLU A 149 -22.75 -4.76 -18.16
CA GLU A 149 -22.64 -6.20 -18.35
C GLU A 149 -21.89 -6.55 -19.65
N LEU A 150 -22.27 -5.94 -20.76
CA LEU A 150 -21.60 -6.11 -22.05
C LEU A 150 -20.14 -5.63 -21.97
N ALA A 151 -19.88 -4.48 -21.38
CA ALA A 151 -18.52 -3.96 -21.24
C ALA A 151 -17.63 -4.94 -20.44
N PHE A 152 -18.06 -5.37 -19.25
CA PHE A 152 -17.31 -6.32 -18.42
C PHE A 152 -17.15 -7.70 -19.05
N ASN A 153 -18.06 -8.12 -19.93
CA ASN A 153 -17.95 -9.41 -20.62
C ASN A 153 -17.03 -9.36 -21.86
N THR A 154 -16.72 -8.19 -22.38
CA THR A 154 -15.88 -8.00 -23.58
C THR A 154 -14.54 -8.76 -23.53
N PRO A 155 -13.77 -8.80 -22.42
CA PRO A 155 -12.52 -9.54 -22.36
C PRO A 155 -12.68 -11.06 -22.60
N GLU A 156 -13.76 -11.66 -22.06
CA GLU A 156 -14.03 -13.08 -22.24
C GLU A 156 -14.43 -13.41 -23.69
N VAL A 157 -15.30 -12.58 -24.30
CA VAL A 157 -15.69 -12.74 -25.70
C VAL A 157 -14.47 -12.67 -26.63
N TYR A 158 -13.57 -11.72 -26.37
CA TYR A 158 -12.29 -11.67 -27.09
C TYR A 158 -11.46 -12.93 -26.85
N ALA A 159 -11.29 -13.34 -25.59
CA ALA A 159 -10.46 -14.48 -25.22
C ALA A 159 -10.95 -15.78 -25.88
N GLN A 160 -12.27 -15.98 -25.93
CA GLN A 160 -12.89 -17.15 -26.60
C GLN A 160 -12.71 -17.09 -28.12
N THR A 161 -12.99 -15.91 -28.72
CA THR A 161 -12.93 -15.73 -30.18
C THR A 161 -11.51 -15.85 -30.71
N ALA A 162 -10.53 -15.26 -30.01
CA ALA A 162 -9.13 -15.30 -30.41
C ALA A 162 -8.38 -16.55 -29.93
N GLY A 163 -9.00 -17.44 -29.15
CA GLY A 163 -8.33 -18.58 -28.54
C GLY A 163 -7.24 -18.18 -27.54
N LYS A 164 -7.34 -17.00 -26.95
CA LYS A 164 -6.35 -16.41 -26.04
C LYS A 164 -6.84 -16.44 -24.59
N ARG A 165 -5.99 -15.99 -23.67
CA ARG A 165 -6.30 -15.67 -22.27
C ARG A 165 -6.04 -14.19 -22.04
N VAL A 166 -6.75 -13.58 -21.10
CA VAL A 166 -6.65 -12.14 -20.86
C VAL A 166 -6.46 -11.87 -19.36
N ILE A 167 -5.50 -11.01 -19.03
CA ILE A 167 -5.39 -10.39 -17.69
C ILE A 167 -5.80 -8.93 -17.84
N VAL A 168 -6.85 -8.55 -17.14
CA VAL A 168 -7.34 -7.18 -17.09
C VAL A 168 -6.80 -6.52 -15.83
N ILE A 169 -5.97 -5.50 -16.00
CA ILE A 169 -5.41 -4.71 -14.90
C ILE A 169 -6.24 -3.43 -14.76
N LEU A 170 -6.88 -3.25 -13.59
CA LEU A 170 -7.66 -2.07 -13.25
C LEU A 170 -6.99 -1.33 -12.09
N ASP A 171 -6.41 -0.18 -12.38
CA ASP A 171 -5.79 0.65 -11.36
C ASP A 171 -6.81 1.63 -10.78
N GLU A 172 -6.67 1.95 -9.48
CA GLU A 172 -7.62 2.71 -8.66
C GLU A 172 -9.06 2.14 -8.73
N PHE A 173 -9.18 0.82 -8.57
CA PHE A 173 -10.42 0.04 -8.67
C PHE A 173 -11.59 0.57 -7.84
N PRO A 174 -11.42 1.12 -6.61
CA PRO A 174 -12.52 1.67 -5.84
C PRO A 174 -13.34 2.76 -6.56
N GLU A 175 -12.78 3.43 -7.56
CA GLU A 175 -13.50 4.45 -8.35
C GLU A 175 -14.70 3.86 -9.11
N ILE A 176 -14.73 2.55 -9.35
CA ILE A 176 -15.89 1.88 -9.98
C ILE A 176 -17.19 2.09 -9.19
N LEU A 177 -17.10 2.28 -7.87
CA LEU A 177 -18.26 2.51 -7.00
C LEU A 177 -19.02 3.80 -7.34
N ALA A 178 -18.41 4.74 -8.07
CA ALA A 178 -19.10 5.93 -8.55
C ALA A 178 -20.26 5.58 -9.50
N LEU A 179 -20.24 4.42 -10.12
CA LEU A 179 -21.33 3.93 -10.98
C LEU A 179 -22.59 3.60 -10.18
N ASP A 180 -22.51 3.33 -8.89
CA ASP A 180 -23.69 3.10 -8.02
C ASP A 180 -24.54 4.36 -7.79
N ASN A 181 -24.03 5.54 -8.16
CA ASN A 181 -24.81 6.79 -8.11
C ASN A 181 -25.89 6.86 -9.20
N TYR A 182 -25.92 5.94 -10.16
CA TYR A 182 -26.89 5.92 -11.26
C TYR A 182 -28.07 5.02 -10.93
N PRO A 183 -29.33 5.49 -11.13
CA PRO A 183 -30.54 4.79 -10.64
C PRO A 183 -30.76 3.39 -11.19
N GLN A 184 -30.20 3.06 -12.36
CA GLN A 184 -30.31 1.71 -12.94
C GLN A 184 -29.21 0.75 -12.44
N ILE A 185 -28.20 1.27 -11.74
CA ILE A 185 -27.10 0.49 -11.19
C ILE A 185 -27.29 0.43 -9.67
N HIS A 186 -27.71 -0.71 -9.16
CA HIS A 186 -27.99 -0.89 -7.73
C HIS A 186 -26.76 -1.33 -6.93
N ASP A 187 -25.88 -2.12 -7.55
CA ASP A 187 -24.66 -2.67 -6.96
C ASP A 187 -23.71 -3.09 -8.10
N VAL A 188 -22.78 -2.23 -8.44
CA VAL A 188 -21.79 -2.49 -9.50
C VAL A 188 -20.87 -3.67 -9.16
N LEU A 189 -20.56 -3.89 -7.87
CA LEU A 189 -19.72 -5.01 -7.45
C LEU A 189 -20.45 -6.35 -7.62
N ALA A 190 -21.76 -6.39 -7.35
CA ALA A 190 -22.57 -7.59 -7.60
C ALA A 190 -22.67 -7.89 -9.10
N LEU A 191 -22.86 -6.87 -9.95
CA LEU A 191 -22.83 -7.02 -11.40
C LEU A 191 -21.45 -7.53 -11.88
N PHE A 192 -20.37 -6.90 -11.43
CA PHE A 192 -19.01 -7.30 -11.77
C PHE A 192 -18.71 -8.73 -11.34
N ARG A 193 -19.14 -9.15 -10.14
CA ARG A 193 -19.02 -10.53 -9.66
C ARG A 193 -19.76 -11.50 -10.55
N ALA A 194 -21.00 -11.21 -10.95
CA ALA A 194 -21.80 -12.09 -11.80
C ALA A 194 -21.08 -12.37 -13.13
N VAL A 195 -20.54 -11.32 -13.75
CA VAL A 195 -19.75 -11.44 -14.98
C VAL A 195 -18.45 -12.20 -14.73
N LEU A 196 -17.70 -11.87 -13.68
CA LEU A 196 -16.44 -12.53 -13.32
C LEU A 196 -16.62 -14.04 -13.10
N GLN A 197 -17.72 -14.46 -12.47
CA GLN A 197 -18.01 -15.89 -12.25
C GLN A 197 -18.30 -16.66 -13.55
N ALA A 198 -18.92 -16.01 -14.53
CA ALA A 198 -19.23 -16.60 -15.83
C ALA A 198 -18.01 -16.73 -16.76
N GLN A 199 -16.97 -15.96 -16.52
CA GLN A 199 -15.74 -15.97 -17.32
C GLN A 199 -14.86 -17.19 -17.00
N SER A 200 -14.12 -17.68 -17.97
CA SER A 200 -13.23 -18.83 -17.83
C SER A 200 -11.78 -18.56 -18.27
N ARG A 201 -11.58 -17.56 -19.12
CA ARG A 201 -10.29 -17.22 -19.74
C ARG A 201 -9.74 -15.84 -19.32
N VAL A 202 -10.41 -15.21 -18.36
CA VAL A 202 -10.05 -13.88 -17.87
C VAL A 202 -9.67 -13.91 -16.40
N VAL A 203 -8.62 -13.19 -16.05
CA VAL A 203 -8.21 -12.88 -14.68
C VAL A 203 -8.15 -11.38 -14.51
N TYR A 204 -8.58 -10.90 -13.36
CA TYR A 204 -8.47 -9.50 -12.97
C TYR A 204 -7.35 -9.31 -11.96
N VAL A 205 -6.57 -8.27 -12.18
CA VAL A 205 -5.63 -7.70 -11.22
C VAL A 205 -6.09 -6.28 -10.96
N VAL A 206 -6.48 -5.99 -9.74
CA VAL A 206 -6.99 -4.66 -9.38
C VAL A 206 -6.07 -4.00 -8.37
N ALA A 207 -5.98 -2.69 -8.38
CA ALA A 207 -5.24 -1.93 -7.37
C ALA A 207 -6.06 -0.76 -6.86
N GLY A 208 -5.81 -0.36 -5.61
CA GLY A 208 -6.46 0.81 -5.00
C GLY A 208 -5.64 1.41 -3.87
N SER A 209 -5.76 2.73 -3.72
CA SER A 209 -4.97 3.49 -2.75
C SER A 209 -5.69 3.71 -1.41
N MET A 210 -6.94 3.25 -1.26
CA MET A 210 -7.73 3.32 -0.03
C MET A 210 -7.79 1.94 0.61
N ASN A 211 -6.86 1.66 1.56
CA ASN A 211 -6.74 0.33 2.18
C ASN A 211 -8.03 -0.10 2.88
N GLY A 212 -8.63 0.77 3.70
CA GLY A 212 -9.87 0.45 4.39
C GLY A 212 -11.02 0.11 3.45
N LEU A 213 -11.14 0.82 2.31
CA LEU A 213 -12.14 0.53 1.29
C LEU A 213 -11.80 -0.76 0.52
N MET A 214 -10.52 -1.01 0.20
CA MET A 214 -10.08 -2.26 -0.42
C MET A 214 -10.34 -3.47 0.49
N GLU A 215 -10.06 -3.36 1.79
CA GLU A 215 -10.38 -4.40 2.77
C GLU A 215 -11.89 -4.66 2.81
N ARG A 216 -12.71 -3.62 2.81
CA ARG A 216 -14.17 -3.74 2.80
C ARG A 216 -14.69 -4.38 1.50
N ILE A 217 -14.10 -4.08 0.36
CA ILE A 217 -14.48 -4.69 -0.93
C ILE A 217 -14.09 -6.18 -0.99
N PHE A 218 -12.92 -6.57 -0.47
CA PHE A 218 -12.37 -7.90 -0.71
C PHE A 218 -12.35 -8.83 0.51
N LEU A 219 -12.41 -8.30 1.74
CA LEU A 219 -12.32 -9.09 2.97
C LEU A 219 -13.61 -9.07 3.81
N ASP A 220 -14.55 -8.16 3.56
CA ASP A 220 -15.83 -8.14 4.27
C ASP A 220 -16.75 -9.23 3.70
N ALA A 221 -17.27 -10.08 4.59
CA ALA A 221 -18.19 -11.16 4.22
C ALA A 221 -19.51 -10.66 3.58
N ALA A 222 -19.90 -9.40 3.82
CA ALA A 222 -21.06 -8.78 3.19
C ALA A 222 -20.79 -8.30 1.76
N SER A 223 -19.52 -8.20 1.35
CA SER A 223 -19.17 -7.75 0.00
C SER A 223 -19.43 -8.82 -1.06
N PRO A 224 -19.97 -8.44 -2.23
CA PRO A 224 -20.09 -9.35 -3.35
C PRO A 224 -18.77 -9.98 -3.79
N LEU A 225 -17.64 -9.30 -3.62
CA LEU A 225 -16.32 -9.77 -4.05
C LEU A 225 -15.54 -10.53 -2.97
N PHE A 226 -16.16 -10.76 -1.80
CA PHE A 226 -15.54 -11.58 -0.75
C PHE A 226 -15.04 -12.92 -1.28
N VAL A 227 -13.82 -13.31 -0.91
CA VAL A 227 -13.07 -14.52 -1.32
C VAL A 227 -12.79 -14.69 -2.84
N HIS A 228 -13.22 -13.77 -3.68
CA HIS A 228 -12.94 -13.86 -5.12
C HIS A 228 -11.54 -13.37 -5.48
N PHE A 229 -10.94 -12.53 -4.65
CA PHE A 229 -9.60 -11.97 -4.85
C PHE A 229 -8.69 -12.31 -3.68
N GLN A 230 -7.41 -12.56 -3.98
CA GLN A 230 -6.38 -12.50 -2.96
C GLN A 230 -5.95 -11.04 -2.82
N LEU A 231 -6.12 -10.48 -1.61
CA LEU A 231 -5.63 -9.13 -1.30
C LEU A 231 -4.15 -9.20 -0.89
N GLU A 232 -3.33 -8.37 -1.52
CA GLU A 232 -1.91 -8.19 -1.24
C GLU A 232 -1.67 -6.72 -0.89
N THR A 233 -1.05 -6.46 0.26
CA THR A 233 -0.78 -5.09 0.71
C THR A 233 0.65 -4.69 0.39
N ILE A 234 0.82 -3.63 -0.39
CA ILE A 234 2.11 -3.04 -0.72
C ILE A 234 2.44 -1.96 0.31
N GLY A 235 3.41 -2.24 1.16
CA GLY A 235 3.93 -1.32 2.18
C GLY A 235 5.07 -0.43 1.70
N PRO A 236 5.59 0.46 2.57
CA PRO A 236 6.87 1.14 2.37
C PRO A 236 8.01 0.15 2.16
N PHE A 237 9.13 0.61 1.61
CA PHE A 237 10.34 -0.18 1.48
C PHE A 237 10.98 -0.48 2.83
N GLY A 238 11.56 -1.67 2.98
CA GLY A 238 12.53 -1.97 4.01
C GLY A 238 13.81 -1.14 3.83
N ARG A 239 14.74 -1.25 4.77
CA ARG A 239 15.98 -0.47 4.78
C ARG A 239 16.79 -0.67 3.51
N GLU A 240 17.04 -1.92 3.11
CA GLU A 240 17.87 -2.25 1.95
C GLU A 240 17.29 -1.68 0.64
N ASP A 241 15.98 -1.83 0.44
CA ASP A 241 15.32 -1.32 -0.76
C ASP A 241 15.28 0.20 -0.80
N CYS A 242 15.07 0.83 0.37
CA CYS A 242 15.16 2.27 0.51
C CYS A 242 16.57 2.76 0.16
N ASP A 243 17.61 2.14 0.72
CA ASP A 243 19.00 2.46 0.43
C ASP A 243 19.33 2.26 -1.06
N ALA A 244 18.82 1.18 -1.67
CA ALA A 244 18.99 0.93 -3.11
C ALA A 244 18.33 2.03 -3.96
N LEU A 245 17.11 2.47 -3.60
CA LEU A 245 16.44 3.57 -4.27
C LEU A 245 17.21 4.89 -4.09
N VAL A 246 17.68 5.17 -2.88
CA VAL A 246 18.45 6.39 -2.57
C VAL A 246 19.76 6.42 -3.36
N ARG A 247 20.51 5.29 -3.43
CA ARG A 247 21.73 5.20 -4.24
C ARG A 247 21.46 5.50 -5.71
N LYS A 248 20.40 4.92 -6.28
CA LYS A 248 19.99 5.24 -7.66
C LYS A 248 19.69 6.73 -7.86
N ARG A 249 19.01 7.36 -6.89
CA ARG A 249 18.61 8.77 -6.97
C ARG A 249 19.78 9.74 -6.79
N LEU A 250 20.70 9.44 -5.88
CA LEU A 250 21.83 10.31 -5.53
C LEU A 250 23.13 9.96 -6.26
N SER A 251 23.14 8.96 -7.16
CA SER A 251 24.34 8.51 -7.88
C SER A 251 25.06 9.62 -8.65
N MET A 252 24.35 10.66 -9.06
CA MET A 252 24.93 11.83 -9.73
C MET A 252 25.72 12.76 -8.80
N LEU A 253 25.51 12.65 -7.47
CA LEU A 253 26.21 13.49 -6.48
C LEU A 253 27.40 12.77 -5.86
N ALA A 254 27.25 11.48 -5.58
CA ALA A 254 28.27 10.65 -4.96
C ALA A 254 28.04 9.17 -5.25
N ASP A 255 29.14 8.43 -5.44
CA ASP A 255 29.16 6.98 -5.55
C ASP A 255 30.44 6.46 -4.88
N PRO A 256 30.37 5.77 -3.71
CA PRO A 256 29.15 5.42 -2.98
C PRO A 256 28.52 6.60 -2.22
N VAL A 257 27.19 6.54 -2.05
CA VAL A 257 26.46 7.50 -1.19
C VAL A 257 26.81 7.22 0.28
N PRO A 258 27.15 8.25 1.08
CA PRO A 258 27.53 8.08 2.48
C PRO A 258 26.45 7.38 3.33
N GLY A 259 26.88 6.51 4.25
CA GLY A 259 25.97 5.70 5.06
C GLY A 259 25.09 6.50 6.02
N ASP A 260 25.59 7.63 6.54
CA ASP A 260 24.81 8.55 7.38
C ASP A 260 23.68 9.25 6.60
N VAL A 261 23.89 9.54 5.31
CA VAL A 261 22.87 10.08 4.40
C VAL A 261 21.79 9.05 4.13
N LEU A 262 22.18 7.79 3.86
CA LEU A 262 21.24 6.68 3.68
C LEU A 262 20.39 6.50 4.95
N ALA A 263 21.05 6.47 6.11
CA ALA A 263 20.38 6.35 7.41
C ALA A 263 19.40 7.50 7.66
N ALA A 264 19.81 8.73 7.40
CA ALA A 264 18.98 9.91 7.61
C ALA A 264 17.74 9.92 6.71
N ILE A 265 17.89 9.56 5.41
CA ILE A 265 16.74 9.48 4.48
C ILE A 265 15.75 8.40 4.94
N TYR A 266 16.23 7.21 5.30
CA TYR A 266 15.35 6.16 5.81
C TYR A 266 14.63 6.60 7.10
N GLN A 267 15.36 7.22 8.04
CA GLN A 267 14.80 7.70 9.29
C GLN A 267 13.62 8.66 9.08
N VAL A 268 13.75 9.64 8.19
CA VAL A 268 12.70 10.66 7.97
C VAL A 268 11.59 10.21 7.02
N THR A 269 11.83 9.23 6.13
CA THR A 269 10.86 8.77 5.13
C THR A 269 10.20 7.46 5.47
N ARG A 270 10.79 6.69 6.41
CA ARG A 270 10.39 5.31 6.75
C ARG A 270 10.22 4.42 5.52
N GLY A 271 11.05 4.65 4.51
CA GLY A 271 11.02 3.89 3.27
C GLY A 271 9.83 4.17 2.35
N HIS A 272 9.00 5.18 2.62
CA HIS A 272 7.91 5.51 1.72
C HIS A 272 8.47 6.06 0.39
N PRO A 273 8.24 5.39 -0.76
CA PRO A 273 8.95 5.69 -2.02
C PRO A 273 8.85 7.14 -2.46
N PHE A 274 7.66 7.73 -2.30
CA PHE A 274 7.45 9.13 -2.67
C PHE A 274 8.18 10.11 -1.73
N TYR A 275 8.22 9.82 -0.42
CA TYR A 275 8.96 10.66 0.52
C TYR A 275 10.46 10.55 0.29
N VAL A 276 10.95 9.34 -0.03
CA VAL A 276 12.34 9.13 -0.46
C VAL A 276 12.65 9.98 -1.70
N TYR A 277 11.79 9.90 -2.72
CA TYR A 277 11.94 10.70 -3.94
C TYR A 277 11.97 12.20 -3.63
N ALA A 278 10.98 12.72 -2.91
CA ALA A 278 10.87 14.15 -2.62
C ALA A 278 12.08 14.67 -1.83
N THR A 279 12.48 13.93 -0.79
CA THR A 279 13.64 14.29 0.03
C THR A 279 14.93 14.23 -0.78
N ALA A 280 15.16 13.18 -1.57
CA ALA A 280 16.36 13.06 -2.40
C ALA A 280 16.46 14.19 -3.43
N MET A 281 15.35 14.54 -4.08
CA MET A 281 15.35 15.67 -5.04
C MET A 281 15.69 16.99 -4.34
N ARG A 282 15.16 17.26 -3.14
CA ARG A 282 15.51 18.46 -2.39
C ARG A 282 16.96 18.44 -1.89
N VAL A 283 17.50 17.27 -1.55
CA VAL A 283 18.94 17.12 -1.24
C VAL A 283 19.79 17.52 -2.44
N ILE A 284 19.43 17.03 -3.65
CA ILE A 284 20.13 17.41 -4.90
C ILE A 284 20.07 18.93 -5.10
N GLU A 285 18.90 19.54 -4.94
CA GLU A 285 18.71 20.98 -5.08
C GLU A 285 19.56 21.76 -4.06
N ASN A 286 19.57 21.34 -2.79
CA ASN A 286 20.35 21.99 -1.72
C ASN A 286 21.86 21.92 -1.99
N ILE A 287 22.37 20.82 -2.53
CA ILE A 287 23.78 20.65 -2.87
C ILE A 287 24.13 21.46 -4.12
N SER A 288 23.36 21.30 -5.19
CA SER A 288 23.69 21.87 -6.49
C SER A 288 23.50 23.40 -6.54
N LEU A 289 22.50 23.93 -5.81
CA LEU A 289 22.16 25.35 -5.87
C LEU A 289 22.67 26.15 -4.66
N LEU A 290 22.75 25.52 -3.49
CA LEU A 290 23.11 26.17 -2.24
C LEU A 290 24.50 25.78 -1.72
N ASN A 291 25.25 24.94 -2.47
CA ASN A 291 26.58 24.43 -2.13
C ASN A 291 26.63 23.78 -0.73
N LYS A 292 25.56 23.12 -0.28
CA LYS A 292 25.53 22.41 0.99
C LYS A 292 26.28 21.07 0.89
N PRO A 293 26.89 20.58 1.98
CA PRO A 293 27.53 19.28 1.97
C PRO A 293 26.50 18.14 1.89
N LEU A 294 26.88 17.01 1.28
CA LEU A 294 26.07 15.77 1.32
C LEU A 294 26.25 15.12 2.69
N ALA A 295 25.34 15.43 3.61
CA ALA A 295 25.37 14.99 5.02
C ALA A 295 23.97 14.84 5.59
N SER A 296 23.84 14.14 6.72
CA SER A 296 22.56 13.91 7.42
C SER A 296 21.81 15.21 7.75
N ALA A 297 22.50 16.27 8.15
CA ALA A 297 21.89 17.57 8.40
C ALA A 297 21.20 18.16 7.16
N THR A 298 21.81 18.02 5.98
CA THR A 298 21.21 18.47 4.70
C THR A 298 19.96 17.67 4.36
N VAL A 299 19.92 16.37 4.70
CA VAL A 299 18.73 15.52 4.55
C VAL A 299 17.59 16.01 5.43
N GLN A 300 17.86 16.29 6.71
CA GLN A 300 16.85 16.78 7.66
C GLN A 300 16.28 18.14 7.23
N GLU A 301 17.13 19.05 6.77
CA GLU A 301 16.70 20.32 6.19
C GLU A 301 15.83 20.10 4.94
N ALA A 302 16.25 19.21 4.04
CA ALA A 302 15.52 18.89 2.83
C ALA A 302 14.12 18.36 3.15
N PHE A 303 14.01 17.40 4.06
CA PHE A 303 12.74 16.86 4.51
C PHE A 303 11.84 17.93 5.16
N THR A 304 12.41 18.80 6.01
CA THR A 304 11.67 19.90 6.63
C THR A 304 11.10 20.86 5.60
N LEU A 305 11.91 21.27 4.61
CA LEU A 305 11.45 22.14 3.51
C LEU A 305 10.40 21.48 2.64
N GLU A 306 10.52 20.19 2.36
CA GLU A 306 9.53 19.43 1.58
C GLU A 306 8.21 19.25 2.35
N THR A 307 8.27 19.16 3.69
CA THR A 307 7.08 18.92 4.53
C THR A 307 6.36 20.20 4.93
N LEU A 308 7.09 21.28 5.24
CA LEU A 308 6.51 22.55 5.73
C LEU A 308 6.46 23.65 4.66
N GLY A 309 7.23 23.53 3.60
CA GLY A 309 7.23 24.50 2.50
C GLY A 309 6.00 24.38 1.63
N SER A 310 5.30 25.48 1.34
CA SER A 310 4.10 25.50 0.50
C SER A 310 4.32 24.97 -0.92
N THR A 311 5.55 25.01 -1.40
CA THR A 311 5.97 24.45 -2.69
C THR A 311 6.57 23.05 -2.57
N GLY A 312 6.68 22.50 -1.36
CA GLY A 312 7.23 21.18 -1.09
C GLY A 312 6.37 20.07 -1.68
N ARG A 313 7.01 19.02 -2.19
CA ARG A 313 6.32 17.86 -2.81
C ARG A 313 5.53 17.07 -1.76
N ILE A 314 6.12 16.90 -0.56
CA ILE A 314 5.46 16.24 0.57
C ILE A 314 4.27 17.08 1.05
N TYR A 315 4.48 18.39 1.23
CA TYR A 315 3.40 19.33 1.59
C TYR A 315 2.21 19.20 0.64
N ASN A 316 2.47 19.26 -0.67
CA ASN A 316 1.42 19.20 -1.68
C ASN A 316 0.72 17.83 -1.73
N LEU A 317 1.45 16.72 -1.48
CA LEU A 317 0.83 15.40 -1.36
C LEU A 317 -0.10 15.33 -0.14
N CYS A 318 0.36 15.76 1.04
CA CYS A 318 -0.44 15.76 2.27
C CYS A 318 -1.69 16.63 2.11
N ARG A 319 -1.55 17.82 1.52
CA ARG A 319 -2.68 18.71 1.23
C ARG A 319 -3.67 18.05 0.28
N TYR A 320 -3.20 17.48 -0.82
CA TYR A 320 -4.04 16.78 -1.78
C TYR A 320 -4.79 15.60 -1.13
N VAL A 321 -4.10 14.78 -0.34
CA VAL A 321 -4.72 13.65 0.38
C VAL A 321 -5.82 14.15 1.31
N LEU A 322 -5.54 15.20 2.10
CA LEU A 322 -6.53 15.78 3.01
C LEU A 322 -7.74 16.35 2.26
N GLU A 323 -7.52 17.19 1.25
CA GLU A 323 -8.57 17.84 0.47
C GLU A 323 -9.45 16.80 -0.27
N GLN A 324 -8.83 15.83 -0.95
CA GLN A 324 -9.56 14.78 -1.68
C GLN A 324 -10.37 13.89 -0.73
N SER A 325 -9.80 13.53 0.41
CA SER A 325 -10.51 12.73 1.40
C SER A 325 -11.66 13.47 2.06
N LEU A 326 -11.64 14.80 2.13
CA LEU A 326 -12.72 15.62 2.72
C LEU A 326 -13.76 16.06 1.69
N GLN A 327 -13.53 15.89 0.38
CA GLN A 327 -14.49 16.28 -0.66
C GLN A 327 -15.80 15.49 -0.54
N GLY A 328 -16.91 16.21 -0.62
CA GLY A 328 -18.27 15.63 -0.66
C GLY A 328 -18.88 15.33 0.71
N VAL A 329 -18.19 15.60 1.81
CA VAL A 329 -18.74 15.41 3.15
C VAL A 329 -19.56 16.64 3.56
N ARG A 330 -20.88 16.44 3.72
CA ARG A 330 -21.71 17.48 4.34
C ARG A 330 -21.26 17.72 5.77
N GLY A 331 -20.73 18.91 6.06
CA GLY A 331 -20.23 19.28 7.40
C GLY A 331 -18.75 18.97 7.64
N GLU A 332 -17.87 19.37 6.73
CA GLU A 332 -16.39 19.21 6.78
C GLU A 332 -15.73 19.63 8.10
N THR A 333 -16.36 20.50 8.87
CA THR A 333 -15.81 21.00 10.14
C THR A 333 -15.60 19.91 11.20
N MET A 334 -16.46 18.88 11.24
CA MET A 334 -16.32 17.83 12.24
C MET A 334 -15.16 16.86 11.93
N PRO A 335 -15.02 16.33 10.71
CA PRO A 335 -13.85 15.54 10.31
C PRO A 335 -12.53 16.31 10.52
N GLN A 336 -12.48 17.59 10.16
CA GLN A 336 -11.31 18.44 10.38
C GLN A 336 -10.98 18.59 11.87
N ALA A 337 -11.99 18.80 12.72
CA ALA A 337 -11.78 18.90 14.17
C ALA A 337 -11.26 17.58 14.78
N VAL A 338 -11.77 16.43 14.32
CA VAL A 338 -11.27 15.11 14.74
C VAL A 338 -9.81 14.93 14.33
N LEU A 339 -9.48 15.22 13.07
CA LEU A 339 -8.12 15.12 12.56
C LEU A 339 -7.16 16.05 13.33
N GLN A 340 -7.57 17.28 13.60
CA GLN A 340 -6.76 18.25 14.34
C GLN A 340 -6.48 17.79 15.78
N VAL A 341 -7.48 17.22 16.46
CA VAL A 341 -7.31 16.69 17.82
C VAL A 341 -6.37 15.48 17.81
N LEU A 342 -6.53 14.57 16.86
CA LEU A 342 -5.68 13.39 16.72
C LEU A 342 -4.24 13.77 16.33
N ALA A 343 -4.04 14.81 15.52
CA ALA A 343 -2.71 15.26 15.11
C ALA A 343 -1.83 15.72 16.28
N GLN A 344 -2.46 16.19 17.39
CA GLN A 344 -1.77 16.62 18.60
C GLN A 344 -1.51 15.49 19.59
N GLN A 345 -2.01 14.27 19.33
CA GLN A 345 -1.93 13.11 20.22
C GLN A 345 -1.32 11.91 19.48
N PRO A 346 0.01 11.83 19.41
CA PRO A 346 0.70 10.76 18.70
C PRO A 346 0.33 9.36 19.20
N ALA A 347 0.12 9.19 20.51
CA ALA A 347 -0.34 7.94 21.11
C ALA A 347 -1.74 7.47 20.64
N GLY A 348 -2.48 8.35 19.93
CA GLY A 348 -3.87 8.12 19.59
C GLY A 348 -4.83 8.47 20.73
N MET A 349 -6.11 8.36 20.45
CA MET A 349 -7.17 8.63 21.43
C MET A 349 -8.31 7.63 21.25
N THR A 350 -8.95 7.27 22.36
CA THR A 350 -10.18 6.49 22.33
C THR A 350 -11.37 7.33 21.84
N LEU A 351 -12.41 6.68 21.33
CA LEU A 351 -13.66 7.33 20.92
C LEU A 351 -14.20 8.26 22.02
N THR A 352 -14.15 7.82 23.28
CA THR A 352 -14.66 8.58 24.43
C THR A 352 -13.85 9.84 24.69
N GLU A 353 -12.52 9.76 24.60
CA GLU A 353 -11.63 10.91 24.77
C GLU A 353 -11.81 11.95 23.66
N ILE A 354 -11.95 11.52 22.40
CA ILE A 354 -12.21 12.40 21.26
C ILE A 354 -13.58 13.10 21.45
N ALA A 355 -14.62 12.33 21.80
CA ALA A 355 -15.96 12.85 22.03
C ALA A 355 -15.99 13.88 23.17
N ALA A 356 -15.31 13.60 24.29
CA ALA A 356 -15.19 14.52 25.41
C ALA A 356 -14.43 15.80 25.03
N ARG A 357 -13.32 15.68 24.30
CA ARG A 357 -12.49 16.83 23.90
C ARG A 357 -13.21 17.75 22.91
N LEU A 358 -14.00 17.18 22.00
CA LEU A 358 -14.78 17.92 21.02
C LEU A 358 -16.17 18.33 21.54
N LYS A 359 -16.56 17.88 22.76
CA LYS A 359 -17.88 18.11 23.37
C LYS A 359 -19.01 17.68 22.41
N ARG A 360 -18.88 16.48 21.85
CA ARG A 360 -19.83 15.91 20.88
C ARG A 360 -20.28 14.51 21.31
N PRO A 361 -21.51 14.08 20.92
CA PRO A 361 -21.97 12.71 21.18
C PRO A 361 -21.06 11.66 20.54
N SER A 362 -20.76 10.59 21.28
CA SER A 362 -19.90 9.49 20.79
C SER A 362 -20.41 8.85 19.49
N GLY A 363 -21.73 8.79 19.27
CA GLY A 363 -22.31 8.28 18.03
C GLY A 363 -21.90 9.10 16.80
N ALA A 364 -21.93 10.44 16.88
CA ALA A 364 -21.51 11.31 15.80
C ALA A 364 -20.00 11.19 15.51
N ILE A 365 -19.19 11.13 16.56
CA ILE A 365 -17.73 10.93 16.41
C ILE A 365 -17.42 9.56 15.80
N ARG A 366 -18.15 8.49 16.17
CA ARG A 366 -17.97 7.15 15.60
C ARG A 366 -18.18 7.15 14.08
N GLN A 367 -19.26 7.80 13.60
CA GLN A 367 -19.52 7.90 12.16
C GLN A 367 -18.38 8.58 11.42
N VAL A 368 -17.85 9.68 11.97
CA VAL A 368 -16.71 10.41 11.40
C VAL A 368 -15.45 9.53 11.40
N LEU A 369 -15.16 8.84 12.50
CA LEU A 369 -13.98 7.98 12.59
C LEU A 369 -14.07 6.79 11.63
N THR A 370 -15.24 6.17 11.49
CA THR A 370 -15.44 5.10 10.50
C THR A 370 -15.14 5.60 9.09
N TRP A 371 -15.70 6.75 8.74
CA TRP A 371 -15.46 7.34 7.44
C TRP A 371 -13.99 7.76 7.23
N LEU A 372 -13.33 8.36 8.25
CA LEU A 372 -11.91 8.69 8.19
C LEU A 372 -11.00 7.44 8.04
N ALA A 373 -11.44 6.31 8.59
CA ALA A 373 -10.77 5.02 8.42
C ALA A 373 -10.97 4.47 7.00
N ASP A 374 -12.17 4.58 6.44
CA ASP A 374 -12.47 4.15 5.07
C ASP A 374 -11.62 4.90 4.02
N VAL A 375 -11.31 6.19 4.29
CA VAL A 375 -10.45 7.02 3.41
C VAL A 375 -8.97 7.00 3.81
N ASP A 376 -8.54 6.09 4.67
CA ASP A 376 -7.15 5.86 5.12
C ASP A 376 -6.45 7.03 5.83
N LEU A 377 -7.19 8.01 6.35
CA LEU A 377 -6.59 9.09 7.12
C LEU A 377 -6.27 8.66 8.56
N VAL A 378 -7.13 7.81 9.13
CA VAL A 378 -6.95 7.27 10.48
C VAL A 378 -7.10 5.75 10.50
N GLU A 379 -6.68 5.13 11.58
CA GLU A 379 -6.89 3.72 11.86
C GLU A 379 -7.37 3.52 13.29
N GLN A 380 -8.13 2.48 13.52
CA GLN A 380 -8.40 1.99 14.85
C GLN A 380 -7.36 0.94 15.23
N ARG A 381 -6.61 1.22 16.29
CA ARG A 381 -5.58 0.31 16.81
C ARG A 381 -6.20 -0.77 17.69
N GLU A 382 -5.46 -1.81 17.98
CA GLU A 382 -5.91 -2.93 18.83
C GLU A 382 -6.34 -2.52 20.24
N ASP A 383 -5.76 -1.47 20.81
CA ASP A 383 -6.12 -0.90 22.11
C ASP A 383 -7.38 -0.02 22.06
N LYS A 384 -8.09 -0.02 20.92
CA LYS A 384 -9.28 0.78 20.61
C LYS A 384 -9.02 2.29 20.56
N THR A 385 -7.76 2.73 20.47
CA THR A 385 -7.44 4.11 20.14
C THR A 385 -7.50 4.32 18.63
N TYR A 386 -7.76 5.57 18.24
CA TYR A 386 -7.69 6.04 16.86
C TYR A 386 -6.47 6.91 16.68
N GLY A 387 -5.75 6.76 15.58
CA GLY A 387 -4.58 7.54 15.24
C GLY A 387 -4.40 7.66 13.73
N TYR A 388 -3.45 8.47 13.30
CA TYR A 388 -3.09 8.52 11.89
C TYR A 388 -2.36 7.25 11.47
N ARG A 389 -2.62 6.79 10.25
CA ARG A 389 -1.83 5.71 9.63
C ARG A 389 -0.46 6.19 9.17
N ASP A 390 -0.38 7.43 8.67
CA ASP A 390 0.85 8.03 8.15
C ASP A 390 1.40 9.06 9.13
N PRO A 391 2.60 8.83 9.72
CA PRO A 391 3.21 9.75 10.67
C PRO A 391 3.61 11.09 10.04
N VAL A 392 3.95 11.11 8.74
CA VAL A 392 4.28 12.35 8.03
C VAL A 392 3.03 13.19 7.83
N LEU A 393 1.90 12.56 7.47
CA LEU A 393 0.62 13.24 7.36
C LEU A 393 0.17 13.79 8.72
N GLN A 394 0.31 13.00 9.81
CA GLN A 394 0.00 13.47 11.17
C GLN A 394 0.79 14.72 11.54
N LEU A 395 2.10 14.67 11.32
CA LEU A 395 2.99 15.78 11.57
C LEU A 395 2.61 17.01 10.75
N TRP A 396 2.37 16.81 9.45
CA TRP A 396 1.96 17.89 8.54
C TRP A 396 0.64 18.52 8.96
N VAL A 397 -0.38 17.74 9.32
CA VAL A 397 -1.68 18.24 9.80
C VAL A 397 -1.52 19.07 11.07
N ALA A 398 -0.67 18.64 12.02
CA ALA A 398 -0.40 19.40 13.24
C ALA A 398 0.16 20.79 12.94
N TYR A 399 1.05 20.91 11.97
CA TYR A 399 1.61 22.21 11.55
C TYR A 399 0.65 23.00 10.66
N TYR A 400 -0.04 22.36 9.75
CA TYR A 400 -0.99 22.99 8.84
C TYR A 400 -2.08 23.75 9.59
N TYR A 401 -2.70 23.13 10.59
CA TYR A 401 -3.74 23.78 11.40
C TYR A 401 -3.17 24.77 12.46
N SER A 402 -1.88 24.73 12.77
CA SER A 402 -1.23 25.76 13.60
C SER A 402 -0.94 27.04 12.83
N GLY A 403 -1.17 27.03 11.50
CA GLY A 403 -0.88 28.16 10.62
C GLY A 403 0.61 28.31 10.26
N LEU A 404 1.45 27.33 10.63
CA LEU A 404 2.87 27.36 10.27
C LEU A 404 3.05 26.87 8.82
N GLN A 405 3.35 27.79 7.94
CA GLN A 405 3.64 27.52 6.53
C GLN A 405 4.87 28.33 6.09
N LEU A 406 5.83 27.66 5.48
CA LEU A 406 6.99 28.32 4.90
C LEU A 406 6.67 28.75 3.47
N THR A 407 6.66 30.06 3.21
CA THR A 407 6.42 30.63 1.88
C THR A 407 7.70 30.88 1.07
N GLY A 408 8.86 30.57 1.65
CA GLY A 408 10.18 30.69 1.05
C GLY A 408 11.24 29.95 1.85
N ILE A 409 12.51 30.05 1.45
CA ILE A 409 13.63 29.47 2.21
C ILE A 409 13.92 30.41 3.40
N PRO A 410 13.69 29.96 4.65
CA PRO A 410 13.96 30.78 5.84
C PRO A 410 15.47 31.00 6.03
N SER A 411 15.84 31.97 6.89
CA SER A 411 17.24 32.11 7.29
C SER A 411 17.77 30.84 7.96
N GLN A 412 19.06 30.57 7.86
CA GLN A 412 19.68 29.35 8.40
C GLN A 412 19.36 29.12 9.89
N LYS A 413 19.34 30.18 10.71
CA LYS A 413 18.98 30.08 12.13
C LYS A 413 17.54 29.62 12.36
N VAL A 414 16.60 30.16 11.58
CA VAL A 414 15.19 29.80 11.67
C VAL A 414 15.00 28.37 11.18
N LEU A 415 15.65 28.01 10.07
CA LEU A 415 15.58 26.66 9.51
C LEU A 415 16.15 25.63 10.50
N SER A 416 17.30 25.87 11.12
CA SER A 416 17.88 24.95 12.10
C SER A 416 16.97 24.72 13.32
N ASN A 417 16.30 25.77 13.82
CA ASN A 417 15.34 25.61 14.91
C ASN A 417 14.11 24.79 14.48
N LEU A 418 13.58 25.06 13.29
CA LEU A 418 12.45 24.31 12.75
C LEU A 418 12.81 22.84 12.49
N VAL A 419 14.00 22.56 11.98
CA VAL A 419 14.52 21.19 11.80
C VAL A 419 14.55 20.46 13.14
N ALA A 420 15.14 21.07 14.18
CA ALA A 420 15.23 20.46 15.51
C ALA A 420 13.84 20.15 16.08
N GLU A 421 12.93 21.12 16.03
CA GLU A 421 11.55 20.96 16.53
C GLU A 421 10.78 19.88 15.74
N LEU A 422 10.90 19.89 14.40
CA LEU A 422 10.21 18.94 13.54
C LEU A 422 10.75 17.52 13.73
N MET A 423 12.07 17.34 13.84
CA MET A 423 12.69 16.04 14.08
C MET A 423 12.27 15.48 15.43
N GLU A 424 12.28 16.28 16.50
CA GLU A 424 11.82 15.86 17.82
C GLU A 424 10.35 15.40 17.79
N LYS A 425 9.47 16.18 17.17
CA LYS A 425 8.05 15.83 17.04
C LYS A 425 7.86 14.58 16.18
N TYR A 426 8.59 14.49 15.08
CA TYR A 426 8.50 13.34 14.16
C TYR A 426 8.95 12.04 14.83
N GLU A 427 10.07 12.06 15.54
CA GLU A 427 10.55 10.90 16.30
C GLU A 427 9.54 10.46 17.37
N ARG A 428 8.91 11.43 18.05
CA ARG A 428 7.85 11.12 19.02
C ARG A 428 6.65 10.46 18.35
N VAL A 429 6.14 11.02 17.25
CA VAL A 429 5.04 10.44 16.47
C VAL A 429 5.39 9.05 15.95
N ALA A 430 6.56 8.89 15.35
CA ALA A 430 7.00 7.62 14.76
C ALA A 430 7.23 6.53 15.81
N ASN A 431 7.79 6.91 16.99
CA ASN A 431 8.00 5.97 18.09
C ASN A 431 6.69 5.51 18.75
N GLU A 432 5.71 6.41 18.87
CA GLU A 432 4.41 6.08 19.46
C GLU A 432 3.52 5.27 18.50
N LEU A 433 3.68 5.44 17.20
CA LEU A 433 2.98 4.63 16.19
C LEU A 433 3.50 3.19 16.11
N GLY A 434 4.62 2.85 16.78
CA GLY A 434 5.19 1.50 16.74
C GLY A 434 5.90 1.14 15.43
N LEU A 435 5.64 1.86 14.34
CA LEU A 435 6.20 1.62 13.01
C LEU A 435 7.74 1.62 12.99
N ALA A 436 8.36 2.46 13.82
CA ALA A 436 9.81 2.48 13.95
C ALA A 436 10.36 1.19 14.59
N LYS A 437 9.59 0.59 15.51
CA LYS A 437 10.02 -0.64 16.19
C LYS A 437 9.74 -1.89 15.38
N GLU A 438 8.65 -1.93 14.64
CA GLU A 438 8.40 -3.01 13.68
C GLU A 438 9.49 -3.06 12.61
N SER A 439 9.89 -1.90 12.08
CA SER A 439 11.02 -1.81 11.14
C SER A 439 12.34 -2.23 11.79
N GLN A 440 12.62 -1.74 13.01
CA GLN A 440 13.84 -2.10 13.74
C GLN A 440 13.90 -3.60 14.06
N VAL A 441 12.77 -4.22 14.41
CA VAL A 441 12.73 -5.67 14.68
C VAL A 441 12.88 -6.47 13.39
N ARG A 442 12.33 -6.01 12.27
CA ARG A 442 12.58 -6.64 10.96
C ARG A 442 14.05 -6.58 10.57
N GLU A 443 14.69 -5.42 10.68
CA GLU A 443 16.13 -5.25 10.47
C GLU A 443 16.96 -6.16 11.39
N LEU A 444 16.52 -6.28 12.65
CA LEU A 444 17.15 -7.18 13.63
C LEU A 444 17.04 -8.65 13.20
N LEU A 445 15.87 -9.09 12.74
CA LEU A 445 15.66 -10.46 12.23
C LEU A 445 16.50 -10.75 10.98
N GLU A 446 16.59 -9.80 10.06
CA GLU A 446 17.42 -9.90 8.85
C GLU A 446 18.91 -9.94 9.16
N ALA A 447 19.34 -9.34 10.28
CA ALA A 447 20.73 -9.35 10.75
C ALA A 447 21.11 -10.59 11.57
N PHE A 448 20.19 -11.50 11.84
CA PHE A 448 20.50 -12.76 12.53
C PHE A 448 21.45 -13.62 11.69
N ASN A 449 22.51 -14.15 12.32
CA ASN A 449 23.68 -14.68 11.63
C ASN A 449 24.09 -16.10 12.05
N GLY A 450 23.23 -16.83 12.72
CA GLY A 450 23.49 -18.19 13.17
C GLY A 450 24.23 -18.31 14.51
N GLN A 451 24.62 -17.20 15.15
CA GLN A 451 25.30 -17.22 16.44
C GLN A 451 24.40 -17.65 17.60
N GLU A 452 24.96 -18.23 18.64
CA GLU A 452 24.27 -18.47 19.91
C GLU A 452 24.37 -17.26 20.83
N VAL A 453 23.22 -16.91 21.45
CA VAL A 453 23.11 -15.81 22.40
C VAL A 453 22.52 -16.30 23.73
N ASP A 454 22.69 -15.51 24.78
CA ASP A 454 22.10 -15.78 26.10
C ASP A 454 20.56 -15.85 25.97
N GLY A 455 19.99 -16.99 26.37
CA GLY A 455 18.54 -17.22 26.30
C GLY A 455 17.72 -16.26 27.13
N ARG A 456 18.30 -15.61 28.13
CA ARG A 456 17.61 -14.56 28.93
C ARG A 456 17.15 -13.39 28.09
N LEU A 457 17.80 -13.10 26.96
CA LEU A 457 17.37 -12.09 26.01
C LEU A 457 16.03 -12.45 25.32
N PHE A 458 15.65 -13.71 25.40
CA PHE A 458 14.41 -14.27 24.89
C PHE A 458 13.51 -14.86 25.98
N GLY A 459 13.82 -14.58 27.25
CA GLY A 459 13.04 -15.06 28.41
C GLY A 459 13.11 -16.55 28.66
N VAL A 460 14.16 -17.24 28.16
CA VAL A 460 14.41 -18.67 28.35
C VAL A 460 15.77 -18.92 29.04
N ASP A 461 15.90 -20.06 29.68
CA ASP A 461 17.13 -20.40 30.46
C ASP A 461 18.24 -20.99 29.59
N SER A 462 17.91 -21.60 28.44
CA SER A 462 18.87 -22.18 27.50
C SER A 462 19.31 -21.17 26.44
N PRO A 463 20.58 -21.27 25.97
CA PRO A 463 21.04 -20.43 24.86
C PRO A 463 20.13 -20.58 23.64
N VAL A 464 19.93 -19.46 22.91
CA VAL A 464 19.12 -19.40 21.69
C VAL A 464 20.05 -19.18 20.51
N LYS A 465 19.97 -20.05 19.51
CA LYS A 465 20.62 -19.85 18.22
C LYS A 465 19.77 -18.89 17.37
N LEU A 466 20.36 -17.83 16.89
CA LEU A 466 19.71 -16.85 16.00
C LEU A 466 19.66 -17.44 14.58
N PRO A 467 18.47 -17.81 14.03
CA PRO A 467 18.40 -18.38 12.69
C PRO A 467 18.82 -17.35 11.63
N VAL A 468 19.39 -17.81 10.53
CA VAL A 468 19.61 -16.94 9.36
C VAL A 468 18.33 -16.95 8.56
N PHE A 469 17.56 -15.87 8.64
CA PHE A 469 16.30 -15.73 7.91
C PHE A 469 16.56 -15.17 6.51
N GLU A 470 16.01 -15.83 5.50
CA GLU A 470 16.03 -15.33 4.12
C GLU A 470 14.85 -14.42 3.81
N ARG A 471 13.78 -14.58 4.58
CA ARG A 471 12.56 -13.82 4.34
C ARG A 471 11.98 -13.32 5.65
N VAL A 472 11.83 -11.99 5.75
CA VAL A 472 11.14 -11.34 6.87
C VAL A 472 10.02 -10.47 6.29
N THR A 473 8.76 -10.80 6.59
CA THR A 473 7.58 -10.10 6.06
C THR A 473 6.55 -9.86 7.15
N SER A 474 5.74 -8.82 7.03
CA SER A 474 4.51 -8.70 7.80
C SER A 474 3.47 -9.70 7.28
N TYR A 475 2.61 -10.20 8.14
CA TYR A 475 1.55 -11.12 7.76
C TYR A 475 0.17 -10.57 8.14
N LEU A 476 -0.73 -10.60 7.17
CA LEU A 476 -2.16 -10.40 7.38
C LEU A 476 -2.88 -11.65 6.87
N SER A 477 -3.79 -12.22 7.69
CA SER A 477 -4.56 -13.39 7.27
C SER A 477 -5.51 -13.02 6.11
N PRO A 478 -5.88 -13.99 5.26
CA PRO A 478 -6.78 -13.76 4.13
C PRO A 478 -8.15 -13.17 4.52
N ASP A 479 -8.59 -13.41 5.75
CA ASP A 479 -9.83 -12.89 6.31
C ASP A 479 -9.65 -11.55 7.07
N GLY A 480 -8.43 -10.99 7.06
CA GLY A 480 -8.09 -9.74 7.74
C GLY A 480 -8.18 -9.78 9.28
N GLN A 481 -8.55 -10.92 9.87
CA GLN A 481 -8.76 -11.03 11.32
C GLN A 481 -7.47 -11.25 12.10
N VAL A 482 -6.41 -11.70 11.41
CA VAL A 482 -5.13 -12.02 12.03
C VAL A 482 -4.01 -11.25 11.36
N GLN A 483 -3.43 -10.33 12.11
CA GLN A 483 -2.21 -9.63 11.75
C GLN A 483 -1.08 -10.10 12.64
N VAL A 484 0.11 -10.35 12.05
CA VAL A 484 1.36 -10.61 12.75
C VAL A 484 2.38 -9.62 12.24
N ASP A 485 3.03 -8.89 13.15
CA ASP A 485 3.90 -7.77 12.79
C ASP A 485 5.10 -8.20 11.94
N SER A 486 5.65 -9.41 12.22
CA SER A 486 6.66 -9.99 11.35
C SER A 486 6.61 -11.53 11.37
N VAL A 487 6.78 -12.13 10.20
CA VAL A 487 7.02 -13.56 10.00
C VAL A 487 8.37 -13.72 9.33
N ALA A 488 9.28 -14.44 9.97
CA ALA A 488 10.63 -14.71 9.48
C ALA A 488 10.79 -16.20 9.17
N GLU A 489 11.38 -16.53 8.02
CA GLU A 489 11.52 -17.91 7.52
C GLU A 489 12.94 -18.16 7.02
N THR A 490 13.48 -19.37 7.32
CA THR A 490 14.74 -19.85 6.75
C THR A 490 14.49 -20.58 5.42
N SER A 491 15.47 -20.62 4.52
CA SER A 491 15.36 -21.36 3.24
C SER A 491 15.73 -22.82 3.32
N ASP A 492 16.34 -23.25 4.42
CA ASP A 492 16.90 -24.59 4.54
C ASP A 492 15.80 -25.67 4.56
N ALA A 493 15.73 -26.46 3.49
CA ALA A 493 14.71 -27.50 3.31
C ALA A 493 14.81 -28.63 4.38
N GLU A 494 15.99 -28.81 5.00
CA GLU A 494 16.20 -29.79 6.06
C GLU A 494 15.92 -29.23 7.47
N ASN A 495 15.95 -27.89 7.63
CA ASN A 495 15.76 -27.21 8.92
C ASN A 495 14.88 -25.96 8.76
N HIS A 496 13.66 -26.16 8.26
CA HIS A 496 12.73 -25.05 8.02
C HIS A 496 12.25 -24.45 9.34
N GLU A 497 12.91 -23.39 9.79
CA GLU A 497 12.53 -22.63 10.98
C GLU A 497 11.74 -21.38 10.60
N ARG A 498 10.61 -21.19 11.26
CA ARG A 498 9.72 -20.03 11.06
C ARG A 498 9.44 -19.38 12.40
N TRP A 499 9.58 -18.06 12.47
CA TRP A 499 9.22 -17.28 13.66
C TRP A 499 8.04 -16.35 13.35
N ALA A 500 7.09 -16.27 14.29
CA ALA A 500 6.00 -15.30 14.27
C ALA A 500 6.22 -14.29 15.38
N VAL A 501 6.40 -13.03 15.02
CA VAL A 501 6.82 -11.96 15.93
C VAL A 501 5.73 -10.92 16.08
N GLU A 502 5.34 -10.65 17.32
CA GLU A 502 4.38 -9.61 17.70
C GLU A 502 5.06 -8.56 18.57
N ILE A 503 4.83 -7.28 18.27
CA ILE A 503 5.50 -6.15 18.90
C ILE A 503 4.47 -5.24 19.57
N LYS A 504 4.61 -5.02 20.88
CA LYS A 504 3.75 -4.09 21.63
C LYS A 504 4.57 -2.97 22.25
N TRP A 505 4.68 -1.86 21.51
CA TRP A 505 5.49 -0.70 21.89
C TRP A 505 4.65 0.38 22.61
N ARG A 506 4.19 0.08 23.81
CA ARG A 506 3.29 0.94 24.59
C ARG A 506 3.71 1.05 26.06
N GLY A 507 3.20 2.05 26.79
CA GLY A 507 3.57 2.37 28.18
C GLY A 507 2.92 1.47 29.26
N ARG A 508 2.45 0.25 28.92
CA ARG A 508 1.91 -0.72 29.87
C ARG A 508 2.48 -2.12 29.65
N LEU A 509 2.43 -2.97 30.68
CA LEU A 509 2.81 -4.38 30.60
C LEU A 509 1.91 -5.15 29.63
N SER A 510 2.47 -6.10 28.89
CA SER A 510 1.71 -7.03 28.05
C SER A 510 1.14 -8.18 28.88
N GLY A 511 -0.14 -8.50 28.67
CA GLY A 511 -0.87 -9.48 29.44
C GLY A 511 -1.05 -10.81 28.73
N LYS A 512 -1.50 -11.85 29.47
CA LYS A 512 -1.70 -13.21 29.00
C LYS A 512 -2.54 -13.32 27.72
N LYS A 513 -3.66 -12.59 27.62
CA LYS A 513 -4.57 -12.63 26.45
C LYS A 513 -3.88 -12.26 25.13
N GLU A 514 -2.89 -11.37 25.17
CA GLU A 514 -2.14 -10.96 23.99
C GLU A 514 -1.19 -12.05 23.53
N LEU A 515 -0.54 -12.72 24.48
CA LEU A 515 0.31 -13.86 24.20
C LEU A 515 -0.49 -15.07 23.67
N GLU A 516 -1.70 -15.31 24.20
CA GLU A 516 -2.60 -16.37 23.73
C GLU A 516 -2.94 -16.17 22.24
N LYS A 517 -3.18 -14.93 21.82
CA LYS A 517 -3.45 -14.60 20.42
C LYS A 517 -2.27 -14.93 19.52
N LEU A 518 -1.05 -14.51 19.88
CA LEU A 518 0.16 -14.84 19.11
C LEU A 518 0.42 -16.34 19.10
N ALA A 519 0.28 -17.03 20.23
CA ALA A 519 0.49 -18.48 20.32
C ALA A 519 -0.46 -19.26 19.40
N ALA A 520 -1.74 -18.87 19.34
CA ALA A 520 -2.71 -19.47 18.44
C ALA A 520 -2.31 -19.24 16.97
N ASN A 521 -1.91 -18.03 16.63
CA ASN A 521 -1.47 -17.65 15.28
C ASN A 521 -0.20 -18.38 14.84
N ALA A 522 0.77 -18.50 15.74
CA ALA A 522 2.02 -19.19 15.47
C ALA A 522 1.81 -20.70 15.27
N ARG A 523 0.95 -21.34 16.09
CA ARG A 523 0.61 -22.77 15.93
C ARG A 523 -0.01 -23.08 14.57
N SER A 524 -0.92 -22.25 14.09
CA SER A 524 -1.56 -22.44 12.78
C SER A 524 -0.56 -22.39 11.61
N ARG A 525 0.67 -21.93 11.86
CA ARG A 525 1.74 -21.73 10.85
C ARG A 525 2.97 -22.58 11.12
N SER A 526 2.95 -23.42 12.15
CA SER A 526 4.14 -24.15 12.61
C SER A 526 5.33 -23.20 12.87
N ALA A 527 5.05 -22.01 13.43
CA ALA A 527 6.03 -20.98 13.70
C ALA A 527 6.33 -20.88 15.20
N LYS A 528 7.56 -20.51 15.55
CA LYS A 528 7.97 -20.22 16.92
C LYS A 528 7.49 -18.82 17.31
N PRO A 529 6.69 -18.64 18.37
CA PRO A 529 6.17 -17.34 18.76
C PRO A 529 7.22 -16.53 19.52
N TRP A 530 7.48 -15.30 19.08
CA TRP A 530 8.31 -14.33 19.77
C TRP A 530 7.53 -13.05 20.04
N PHE A 531 7.28 -12.75 21.32
CA PHE A 531 6.54 -11.55 21.71
C PHE A 531 7.49 -10.50 22.31
N ILE A 532 7.41 -9.29 21.79
CA ILE A 532 8.26 -8.17 22.19
C ILE A 532 7.40 -7.10 22.86
N SER A 533 7.77 -6.68 24.07
CA SER A 533 7.02 -5.67 24.83
C SER A 533 7.93 -4.59 25.38
N LYS A 534 7.61 -3.30 25.12
CA LYS A 534 8.38 -2.16 25.63
C LYS A 534 8.54 -2.20 27.14
N MET A 535 7.44 -2.42 27.87
CA MET A 535 7.39 -2.35 29.33
C MET A 535 7.56 -3.72 30.01
N GLY A 536 7.74 -4.80 29.22
CA GLY A 536 7.76 -6.17 29.77
C GLY A 536 6.37 -6.77 29.94
N PHE A 537 6.23 -7.74 30.84
CA PHE A 537 5.13 -8.68 30.89
C PHE A 537 4.53 -8.78 32.31
N THR A 538 3.24 -9.10 32.39
CA THR A 538 2.61 -9.46 33.66
C THR A 538 3.06 -10.85 34.09
N GLN A 539 2.95 -11.18 35.39
CA GLN A 539 3.32 -12.49 35.94
C GLN A 539 2.57 -13.64 35.24
N GLU A 540 1.28 -13.47 35.00
CA GLU A 540 0.46 -14.44 34.27
C GLU A 540 0.91 -14.65 32.81
N ALA A 541 1.41 -13.59 32.17
CA ALA A 541 1.97 -13.68 30.80
C ALA A 541 3.28 -14.45 30.79
N LEU A 542 4.17 -14.22 31.76
CA LEU A 542 5.43 -14.95 31.90
C LEU A 542 5.20 -16.46 32.15
N GLU A 543 4.26 -16.80 33.00
CA GLU A 543 3.87 -18.19 33.26
C GLU A 543 3.28 -18.85 32.00
N PHE A 544 2.41 -18.14 31.29
CA PHE A 544 1.83 -18.62 30.03
C PHE A 544 2.91 -18.87 28.96
N ALA A 545 3.86 -17.96 28.80
CA ALA A 545 4.94 -18.08 27.82
C ALA A 545 5.81 -19.31 28.07
N ARG A 546 6.19 -19.57 29.33
CA ARG A 546 6.97 -20.76 29.71
C ARG A 546 6.26 -22.06 29.37
N HIS A 547 4.93 -22.15 29.58
CA HIS A 547 4.13 -23.33 29.27
C HIS A 547 3.85 -23.53 27.76
N ASN A 548 4.08 -22.51 26.93
CA ASN A 548 3.78 -22.55 25.50
C ASN A 548 5.03 -22.36 24.62
N ASP A 549 6.22 -22.48 25.17
CA ASP A 549 7.52 -22.35 24.48
C ASP A 549 7.65 -21.05 23.66
N MET A 550 7.18 -19.95 24.25
CA MET A 550 7.22 -18.64 23.63
C MET A 550 8.48 -17.88 24.03
N LEU A 551 9.08 -17.21 23.05
CA LEU A 551 10.16 -16.26 23.27
C LEU A 551 9.59 -14.90 23.69
N LEU A 552 10.23 -14.26 24.69
CA LEU A 552 9.83 -12.97 25.21
C LEU A 552 11.04 -12.04 25.31
N SER A 553 10.90 -10.82 24.78
CA SER A 553 11.95 -9.79 24.91
C SER A 553 11.35 -8.45 25.33
N SER A 554 12.08 -7.73 26.17
CA SER A 554 11.81 -6.34 26.52
C SER A 554 12.57 -5.36 25.60
N GLN A 555 12.37 -4.06 25.80
CA GLN A 555 13.17 -3.03 25.12
C GLN A 555 14.67 -3.21 25.40
N ALA A 556 15.04 -3.48 26.64
CA ALA A 556 16.43 -3.64 27.02
C ALA A 556 17.10 -4.84 26.34
N ASP A 557 16.35 -5.94 26.19
CA ASP A 557 16.82 -7.15 25.50
C ASP A 557 17.06 -6.89 24.00
N LEU A 558 16.17 -6.14 23.34
CA LEU A 558 16.34 -5.75 21.94
C LEU A 558 17.57 -4.87 21.72
N GLU A 559 17.86 -3.94 22.64
CA GLU A 559 19.03 -3.07 22.54
C GLU A 559 20.33 -3.86 22.67
N VAL A 560 20.33 -4.95 23.45
CA VAL A 560 21.47 -5.87 23.56
C VAL A 560 21.59 -6.72 22.30
N LEU A 561 20.48 -7.29 21.81
CA LEU A 561 20.45 -8.09 20.59
C LEU A 561 20.95 -7.28 19.38
N ALA A 562 20.48 -6.03 19.21
CA ALA A 562 20.90 -5.14 18.12
C ALA A 562 22.43 -4.93 18.13
N LYS A 563 23.01 -4.68 19.30
CA LYS A 563 24.48 -4.55 19.44
C LYS A 563 25.23 -5.83 19.10
N LEU A 564 24.68 -7.00 19.44
CA LEU A 564 25.30 -8.29 19.17
C LEU A 564 25.34 -8.63 17.68
N VAL A 565 24.31 -8.23 16.93
CA VAL A 565 24.23 -8.51 15.47
C VAL A 565 24.70 -7.33 14.61
N GLY A 566 25.04 -6.19 15.22
CA GLY A 566 25.63 -5.03 14.52
C GLY A 566 24.63 -4.12 13.83
N THR A 567 23.37 -4.06 14.33
CA THR A 567 22.29 -3.16 13.83
C THR A 567 22.02 -1.98 14.77
#